data_2878ab0f91a441ac3c9776492fb38be2
#
_entry.id   2878ab0f91a441ac3c9776492fb38be2
#
_cell.length_a   1.000
_cell.length_b   1.000
_cell.length_c   1.000
_cell.angle_alpha   90.00
_cell.angle_beta   90.00
_cell.angle_gamma   90.00
#
_symmetry.space_group_name_H-M   'P 1'
#
loop_
_entity.id
_entity.type
_entity.pdbx_description
1 polymer ?
#
loop_
_entity_poly.entity_id
_entity_poly.type
_entity_poly.pdbx_seq_one_letter_code
_entity_poly.pdbx_strand_id
1 'polypeptide(L)'
;MKNINYGIIGTGYFGAHLGRILSKLEGAKVVSVYDPENTKNISEELGCEVSENIQELCAREDIDAIIVASPNGAHREAVLEAAKNKKHVFCEKPIALSYKDCSEMIDATKKNGVIFMAGHVMNFMNGVRKIKQLINDGVIGEVLHCHSMRNGWEKEQKEISWKKIKELSGGHLYHHIHELDFIQFIMGVPEKVTMVGGNIAHQGEKFGDEDDALFITLEFPNKRFATLQYGSAFRWPDHSVKIQGTKGAILLDLQDVGVTLKIDDKEEKFLLHRTKEEDDDRTRIYKGLEMDGAIMYGKPDRIPPLWLHGIMEMEMEFLHNALQGAEIDEEFIPLLDGTAARDSILTADALTKSLQEDRKVKLSELL
;
A
#
# COMPACT_ATOMS: atom_id res chain seq x y z
N MET A 1 0.16 -23.23 -19.27
CA MET A 1 -0.29 -21.99 -18.59
C MET A 1 -0.61 -20.96 -19.67
N LYS A 2 -1.62 -20.10 -19.45
CA LYS A 2 -1.97 -19.01 -20.40
C LYS A 2 -0.86 -17.95 -20.31
N ASN A 3 -0.36 -17.48 -21.46
CA ASN A 3 0.51 -16.31 -21.45
C ASN A 3 -0.32 -15.07 -21.15
N ILE A 4 0.22 -14.17 -20.32
CA ILE A 4 -0.40 -12.89 -19.94
C ILE A 4 0.48 -11.75 -20.41
N ASN A 5 -0.08 -10.88 -21.21
CA ASN A 5 0.57 -9.69 -21.73
C ASN A 5 0.18 -8.47 -20.91
N TYR A 6 1.16 -7.68 -20.51
CA TYR A 6 1.00 -6.52 -19.64
C TYR A 6 1.28 -5.22 -20.38
N GLY A 7 0.48 -4.19 -20.08
CA GLY A 7 0.80 -2.79 -20.33
C GLY A 7 1.13 -2.08 -19.01
N ILE A 8 2.00 -1.07 -19.03
CA ILE A 8 2.37 -0.31 -17.82
C ILE A 8 2.07 1.16 -18.05
N ILE A 9 1.30 1.76 -17.13
CA ILE A 9 1.03 3.19 -17.06
C ILE A 9 1.78 3.77 -15.86
N GLY A 10 2.75 4.64 -16.14
CA GLY A 10 3.68 5.17 -15.14
C GLY A 10 4.94 4.32 -15.03
N THR A 11 6.05 4.79 -15.61
CA THR A 11 7.36 4.12 -15.60
C THR A 11 8.35 4.78 -14.64
N GLY A 12 7.83 5.39 -13.58
CA GLY A 12 8.62 5.83 -12.45
C GLY A 12 9.28 4.66 -11.70
N TYR A 13 9.77 4.92 -10.48
CA TYR A 13 10.47 3.90 -9.69
C TYR A 13 9.69 2.58 -9.57
N PHE A 14 8.43 2.62 -9.12
CA PHE A 14 7.64 1.40 -8.92
C PHE A 14 7.28 0.73 -10.24
N GLY A 15 6.71 1.45 -11.20
CA GLY A 15 6.30 0.86 -12.47
C GLY A 15 7.45 0.23 -13.25
N ALA A 16 8.64 0.85 -13.24
CA ALA A 16 9.83 0.26 -13.83
C ALA A 16 10.22 -1.07 -13.15
N HIS A 17 10.16 -1.13 -11.81
CA HIS A 17 10.49 -2.36 -11.08
C HIS A 17 9.45 -3.46 -11.25
N LEU A 18 8.17 -3.14 -11.23
CA LEU A 18 7.09 -4.09 -11.52
C LEU A 18 7.25 -4.67 -12.93
N GLY A 19 7.60 -3.83 -13.91
CA GLY A 19 7.90 -4.27 -15.27
C GLY A 19 9.09 -5.24 -15.34
N ARG A 20 10.18 -4.95 -14.63
CA ARG A 20 11.36 -5.84 -14.54
C ARG A 20 11.04 -7.19 -13.89
N ILE A 21 10.18 -7.19 -12.86
CA ILE A 21 9.73 -8.42 -12.22
C ILE A 21 8.88 -9.22 -13.19
N LEU A 22 7.85 -8.62 -13.77
CA LEU A 22 6.96 -9.28 -14.72
C LEU A 22 7.72 -9.88 -15.91
N SER A 23 8.75 -9.18 -16.43
CA SER A 23 9.55 -9.68 -17.56
C SER A 23 10.36 -10.96 -17.25
N LYS A 24 10.49 -11.33 -15.96
CA LYS A 24 11.20 -12.55 -15.51
C LYS A 24 10.24 -13.69 -15.16
N LEU A 25 8.94 -13.42 -15.01
CA LEU A 25 7.96 -14.45 -14.70
C LEU A 25 7.65 -15.30 -15.94
N GLU A 26 7.57 -16.61 -15.77
CA GLU A 26 7.22 -17.53 -16.85
C GLU A 26 5.78 -17.27 -17.33
N GLY A 27 5.63 -17.07 -18.63
CA GLY A 27 4.34 -16.77 -19.25
C GLY A 27 3.89 -15.32 -19.12
N ALA A 28 4.70 -14.42 -18.55
CA ALA A 28 4.42 -12.99 -18.50
C ALA A 28 5.25 -12.24 -19.55
N LYS A 29 4.65 -11.22 -20.18
CA LYS A 29 5.34 -10.33 -21.12
C LYS A 29 4.83 -8.90 -20.97
N VAL A 30 5.75 -7.96 -20.80
CA VAL A 30 5.43 -6.53 -20.96
C VAL A 30 5.50 -6.19 -22.44
N VAL A 31 4.40 -5.72 -23.03
CA VAL A 31 4.30 -5.44 -24.47
C VAL A 31 4.29 -3.96 -24.80
N SER A 32 3.82 -3.11 -23.88
CA SER A 32 3.85 -1.66 -24.09
C SER A 32 3.88 -0.91 -22.76
N VAL A 33 4.44 0.29 -22.79
CA VAL A 33 4.49 1.21 -21.65
C VAL A 33 4.00 2.60 -22.06
N TYR A 34 3.45 3.34 -21.09
CA TYR A 34 3.12 4.75 -21.22
C TYR A 34 3.56 5.53 -19.99
N ASP A 35 4.23 6.65 -20.21
CA ASP A 35 4.55 7.65 -19.18
C ASP A 35 4.84 8.97 -19.93
N PRO A 36 4.38 10.13 -19.47
CA PRO A 36 4.62 11.39 -20.17
C PRO A 36 6.10 11.81 -20.22
N GLU A 37 6.96 11.26 -19.35
CA GLU A 37 8.34 11.75 -19.19
C GLU A 37 9.42 10.66 -19.33
N ASN A 38 9.15 9.39 -18.96
CA ASN A 38 10.23 8.42 -18.66
C ASN A 38 10.15 7.09 -19.44
N THR A 39 9.61 7.07 -20.65
CA THR A 39 9.36 5.80 -21.37
C THR A 39 10.60 5.16 -21.99
N LYS A 40 11.52 5.97 -22.53
CA LYS A 40 12.57 5.47 -23.44
C LYS A 40 13.47 4.40 -22.83
N ASN A 41 14.05 4.68 -21.68
CA ASN A 41 15.02 3.77 -21.08
C ASN A 41 14.37 2.43 -20.69
N ILE A 42 13.18 2.49 -20.12
CA ILE A 42 12.48 1.28 -19.66
C ILE A 42 11.93 0.45 -20.83
N SER A 43 11.45 1.08 -21.90
CA SER A 43 10.99 0.36 -23.10
C SER A 43 12.13 -0.36 -23.81
N GLU A 44 13.30 0.27 -23.93
CA GLU A 44 14.51 -0.35 -24.48
C GLU A 44 14.98 -1.53 -23.60
N GLU A 45 14.97 -1.36 -22.28
CA GLU A 45 15.38 -2.41 -21.32
C GLU A 45 14.45 -3.63 -21.37
N LEU A 46 13.13 -3.41 -21.43
CA LEU A 46 12.13 -4.48 -21.44
C LEU A 46 11.86 -5.02 -22.85
N GLY A 47 12.37 -4.38 -23.90
CA GLY A 47 12.12 -4.75 -25.28
C GLY A 47 10.66 -4.63 -25.69
N CYS A 48 9.97 -3.59 -25.18
CA CYS A 48 8.55 -3.33 -25.39
C CYS A 48 8.32 -2.02 -26.15
N GLU A 49 7.10 -1.83 -26.63
CA GLU A 49 6.68 -0.62 -27.35
C GLU A 49 6.36 0.52 -26.38
N VAL A 50 6.22 1.73 -26.93
CA VAL A 50 5.73 2.91 -26.22
C VAL A 50 4.42 3.34 -26.85
N SER A 51 3.36 3.42 -26.04
CA SER A 51 2.08 4.00 -26.46
C SER A 51 2.07 5.51 -26.28
N GLU A 52 1.34 6.22 -27.12
CA GLU A 52 1.28 7.69 -27.08
C GLU A 52 0.44 8.24 -25.92
N ASN A 53 -0.53 7.46 -25.44
CA ASN A 53 -1.43 7.82 -24.35
C ASN A 53 -2.06 6.59 -23.69
N ILE A 54 -2.79 6.83 -22.58
CA ILE A 54 -3.50 5.80 -21.82
C ILE A 54 -4.52 5.07 -22.67
N GLN A 55 -5.28 5.80 -23.51
CA GLN A 55 -6.34 5.26 -24.34
C GLN A 55 -5.81 4.27 -25.39
N GLU A 56 -4.72 4.64 -26.06
CA GLU A 56 -4.05 3.76 -27.01
C GLU A 56 -3.54 2.48 -26.34
N LEU A 57 -2.83 2.62 -25.20
CA LEU A 57 -2.31 1.47 -24.47
C LEU A 57 -3.42 0.53 -24.01
N CYS A 58 -4.51 1.07 -23.46
CA CYS A 58 -5.64 0.26 -23.01
C CYS A 58 -6.43 -0.39 -24.14
N ALA A 59 -6.48 0.24 -25.32
CA ALA A 59 -7.21 -0.28 -26.48
C ALA A 59 -6.49 -1.42 -27.23
N ARG A 60 -5.22 -1.69 -26.93
CA ARG A 60 -4.45 -2.76 -27.58
C ARG A 60 -5.07 -4.13 -27.34
N GLU A 61 -5.32 -4.86 -28.43
CA GLU A 61 -5.90 -6.21 -28.36
C GLU A 61 -4.94 -7.25 -27.81
N ASP A 62 -3.63 -7.01 -27.92
CA ASP A 62 -2.56 -7.90 -27.45
C ASP A 62 -2.21 -7.72 -25.96
N ILE A 63 -2.91 -6.88 -25.19
CA ILE A 63 -2.74 -6.69 -23.75
C ILE A 63 -3.89 -7.37 -23.00
N ASP A 64 -3.57 -8.15 -21.97
CA ASP A 64 -4.54 -8.78 -21.04
C ASP A 64 -4.73 -7.96 -19.77
N ALA A 65 -3.66 -7.33 -19.25
CA ALA A 65 -3.67 -6.62 -17.96
C ALA A 65 -2.86 -5.32 -17.99
N ILE A 66 -3.28 -4.34 -17.20
CA ILE A 66 -2.63 -3.05 -17.04
C ILE A 66 -2.08 -2.90 -15.62
N ILE A 67 -0.82 -2.51 -15.51
CA ILE A 67 -0.17 -2.09 -14.27
C ILE A 67 -0.24 -0.57 -14.20
N VAL A 68 -0.95 -0.02 -13.21
CA VAL A 68 -1.06 1.42 -12.96
C VAL A 68 -0.15 1.79 -11.80
N ALA A 69 0.94 2.50 -12.12
CA ALA A 69 1.96 2.94 -11.16
C ALA A 69 2.32 4.43 -11.37
N SER A 70 1.37 5.20 -11.87
CA SER A 70 1.43 6.66 -12.06
C SER A 70 1.30 7.40 -10.71
N PRO A 71 1.41 8.74 -10.65
CA PRO A 71 1.02 9.49 -9.47
C PRO A 71 -0.45 9.30 -9.08
N ASN A 72 -0.75 9.35 -7.77
CA ASN A 72 -2.05 8.99 -7.19
C ASN A 72 -3.26 9.61 -7.90
N GLY A 73 -3.17 10.89 -8.28
CA GLY A 73 -4.27 11.61 -8.96
C GLY A 73 -4.60 11.09 -10.36
N ALA A 74 -3.69 10.33 -11.00
CA ALA A 74 -3.89 9.77 -12.34
C ALA A 74 -4.41 8.32 -12.33
N HIS A 75 -4.48 7.67 -11.17
CA HIS A 75 -4.90 6.27 -11.05
C HIS A 75 -6.33 6.04 -11.58
N ARG A 76 -7.27 6.91 -11.18
CA ARG A 76 -8.68 6.77 -11.53
C ARG A 76 -8.91 6.71 -13.04
N GLU A 77 -8.34 7.66 -13.80
CA GLU A 77 -8.49 7.69 -15.25
C GLU A 77 -7.95 6.41 -15.89
N ALA A 78 -6.76 5.99 -15.49
CA ALA A 78 -6.10 4.79 -16.02
C ALA A 78 -6.92 3.52 -15.74
N VAL A 79 -7.43 3.35 -14.51
CA VAL A 79 -8.24 2.18 -14.14
C VAL A 79 -9.58 2.15 -14.89
N LEU A 80 -10.26 3.30 -15.00
CA LEU A 80 -11.54 3.37 -15.73
C LEU A 80 -11.37 3.06 -17.23
N GLU A 81 -10.31 3.57 -17.86
CA GLU A 81 -10.04 3.28 -19.27
C GLU A 81 -9.65 1.81 -19.49
N ALA A 82 -8.81 1.24 -18.60
CA ALA A 82 -8.48 -0.18 -18.64
C ALA A 82 -9.71 -1.08 -18.47
N ALA A 83 -10.56 -0.79 -17.49
CA ALA A 83 -11.81 -1.52 -17.26
C ALA A 83 -12.78 -1.46 -18.44
N LYS A 84 -12.95 -0.28 -19.06
CA LYS A 84 -13.75 -0.07 -20.27
C LYS A 84 -13.28 -0.95 -21.43
N ASN A 85 -11.98 -1.14 -21.57
CA ASN A 85 -11.34 -2.00 -22.56
C ASN A 85 -11.21 -3.47 -22.08
N LYS A 86 -11.87 -3.85 -20.98
CA LYS A 86 -11.89 -5.21 -20.40
C LYS A 86 -10.50 -5.75 -20.05
N LYS A 87 -9.58 -4.86 -19.65
CA LYS A 87 -8.26 -5.25 -19.15
C LYS A 87 -8.33 -5.48 -17.65
N HIS A 88 -7.67 -6.55 -17.17
CA HIS A 88 -7.40 -6.71 -15.74
C HIS A 88 -6.50 -5.59 -15.26
N VAL A 89 -6.59 -5.20 -14.00
CA VAL A 89 -5.86 -4.05 -13.48
C VAL A 89 -5.14 -4.39 -12.18
N PHE A 90 -3.89 -4.03 -12.11
CA PHE A 90 -3.19 -3.77 -10.87
C PHE A 90 -3.02 -2.26 -10.71
N CYS A 91 -3.31 -1.72 -9.53
CA CYS A 91 -3.14 -0.29 -9.25
C CYS A 91 -2.36 -0.10 -7.96
N GLU A 92 -1.27 0.67 -8.04
CA GLU A 92 -0.50 1.08 -6.86
C GLU A 92 -1.37 1.83 -5.84
N LYS A 93 -0.95 1.73 -4.61
CA LYS A 93 -1.62 2.39 -3.47
C LYS A 93 -1.19 3.89 -3.32
N PRO A 94 -2.07 4.73 -2.79
CA PRO A 94 -3.49 4.52 -2.61
C PRO A 94 -4.17 4.42 -3.97
N ILE A 95 -5.17 3.55 -4.13
CA ILE A 95 -5.83 3.37 -5.44
C ILE A 95 -6.52 4.63 -5.93
N ALA A 96 -7.04 5.46 -5.00
CA ALA A 96 -7.55 6.80 -5.25
C ALA A 96 -7.47 7.64 -3.97
N LEU A 97 -7.82 8.93 -4.06
CA LEU A 97 -7.81 9.89 -2.94
C LEU A 97 -9.20 10.18 -2.36
N SER A 98 -10.23 9.41 -2.75
CA SER A 98 -11.56 9.49 -2.17
C SER A 98 -12.29 8.15 -2.26
N TYR A 99 -13.17 7.88 -1.29
CA TYR A 99 -14.07 6.73 -1.30
C TYR A 99 -14.94 6.67 -2.57
N LYS A 100 -15.42 7.83 -3.03
CA LYS A 100 -16.23 7.95 -4.24
C LYS A 100 -15.48 7.44 -5.46
N ASP A 101 -14.24 7.89 -5.67
CA ASP A 101 -13.42 7.48 -6.80
C ASP A 101 -13.08 5.98 -6.73
N CYS A 102 -12.75 5.47 -5.54
CA CYS A 102 -12.54 4.03 -5.32
C CYS A 102 -13.78 3.22 -5.72
N SER A 103 -14.96 3.65 -5.30
CA SER A 103 -16.23 2.97 -5.60
C SER A 103 -16.52 2.95 -7.09
N GLU A 104 -16.30 4.08 -7.78
CA GLU A 104 -16.47 4.17 -9.23
C GLU A 104 -15.52 3.22 -9.99
N MET A 105 -14.25 3.14 -9.56
CA MET A 105 -13.26 2.23 -10.14
C MET A 105 -13.66 0.76 -9.94
N ILE A 106 -14.09 0.39 -8.73
CA ILE A 106 -14.55 -0.98 -8.41
C ILE A 106 -15.81 -1.32 -9.21
N ASP A 107 -16.77 -0.42 -9.29
CA ASP A 107 -18.01 -0.64 -10.07
C ASP A 107 -17.70 -0.84 -11.56
N ALA A 108 -16.76 -0.05 -12.11
CA ALA A 108 -16.35 -0.18 -13.50
C ALA A 108 -15.65 -1.52 -13.78
N THR A 109 -14.72 -1.95 -12.91
CA THR A 109 -14.01 -3.22 -13.07
C THR A 109 -14.94 -4.42 -12.87
N LYS A 110 -15.80 -4.40 -11.87
CA LYS A 110 -16.83 -5.40 -11.62
C LYS A 110 -17.83 -5.53 -12.77
N LYS A 111 -18.34 -4.41 -13.30
CA LYS A 111 -19.25 -4.38 -14.45
C LYS A 111 -18.63 -5.02 -15.69
N ASN A 112 -17.34 -4.88 -15.89
CA ASN A 112 -16.62 -5.44 -17.03
C ASN A 112 -16.03 -6.84 -16.77
N GLY A 113 -16.20 -7.40 -15.56
CA GLY A 113 -15.76 -8.75 -15.21
C GLY A 113 -14.24 -8.90 -15.17
N VAL A 114 -13.52 -7.85 -14.78
CA VAL A 114 -12.06 -7.84 -14.70
C VAL A 114 -11.57 -7.81 -13.25
N ILE A 115 -10.42 -8.41 -12.99
CA ILE A 115 -9.71 -8.33 -11.70
C ILE A 115 -9.22 -6.89 -11.52
N PHE A 116 -9.36 -6.38 -10.30
CA PHE A 116 -8.84 -5.09 -9.88
C PHE A 116 -8.02 -5.23 -8.60
N MET A 117 -6.76 -5.58 -8.72
CA MET A 117 -5.86 -5.76 -7.58
C MET A 117 -5.26 -4.44 -7.13
N ALA A 118 -5.35 -4.16 -5.82
CA ALA A 118 -4.68 -3.03 -5.19
C ALA A 118 -3.25 -3.39 -4.75
N GLY A 119 -2.29 -2.47 -4.92
CA GLY A 119 -0.88 -2.61 -4.56
C GLY A 119 -0.62 -2.50 -3.05
N HIS A 120 -1.30 -3.30 -2.26
CA HIS A 120 -1.15 -3.36 -0.80
C HIS A 120 -0.08 -4.39 -0.41
N VAL A 121 1.15 -4.08 -0.75
CA VAL A 121 2.33 -4.95 -0.69
C VAL A 121 2.60 -5.59 0.68
N MET A 122 2.16 -4.97 1.80
CA MET A 122 2.33 -5.56 3.13
C MET A 122 1.61 -6.91 3.29
N ASN A 123 0.52 -7.14 2.56
CA ASN A 123 -0.20 -8.42 2.59
C ASN A 123 0.65 -9.60 2.07
N PHE A 124 1.75 -9.33 1.38
CA PHE A 124 2.69 -10.32 0.85
C PHE A 124 3.91 -10.57 1.76
N MET A 125 4.05 -9.83 2.87
CA MET A 125 5.10 -10.11 3.85
C MET A 125 4.77 -11.40 4.61
N ASN A 126 5.71 -12.35 4.68
CA ASN A 126 5.52 -13.63 5.38
C ASN A 126 5.11 -13.45 6.84
N GLY A 127 5.72 -12.50 7.54
CA GLY A 127 5.38 -12.19 8.92
C GLY A 127 3.96 -11.63 9.10
N VAL A 128 3.46 -10.83 8.14
CA VAL A 128 2.07 -10.34 8.15
C VAL A 128 1.08 -11.49 7.97
N ARG A 129 1.34 -12.41 7.05
CA ARG A 129 0.55 -13.64 6.87
C ARG A 129 0.60 -14.53 8.11
N LYS A 130 1.79 -14.66 8.73
CA LYS A 130 1.94 -15.40 9.99
C LYS A 130 1.14 -14.79 11.12
N ILE A 131 1.12 -13.46 11.24
CA ILE A 131 0.27 -12.76 12.22
C ILE A 131 -1.20 -13.09 12.01
N LYS A 132 -1.68 -13.02 10.77
CA LYS A 132 -3.08 -13.35 10.43
C LYS A 132 -3.41 -14.79 10.80
N GLN A 133 -2.53 -15.74 10.46
CA GLN A 133 -2.68 -17.15 10.85
C GLN A 133 -2.78 -17.31 12.37
N LEU A 134 -1.84 -16.72 13.14
CA LEU A 134 -1.84 -16.81 14.61
C LEU A 134 -3.11 -16.26 15.24
N ILE A 135 -3.68 -15.19 14.66
CA ILE A 135 -4.95 -14.61 15.10
C ILE A 135 -6.10 -15.56 14.76
N ASN A 136 -6.18 -16.07 13.54
CA ASN A 136 -7.24 -16.99 13.09
C ASN A 136 -7.23 -18.31 13.88
N ASP A 137 -6.04 -18.82 14.21
CA ASP A 137 -5.85 -20.01 15.05
C ASP A 137 -6.15 -19.75 16.54
N GLY A 138 -6.46 -18.50 16.93
CA GLY A 138 -6.79 -18.12 18.31
C GLY A 138 -5.61 -18.19 19.27
N VAL A 139 -4.37 -18.16 18.78
CA VAL A 139 -3.15 -18.31 19.59
C VAL A 139 -3.05 -17.19 20.63
N ILE A 140 -3.35 -15.93 20.26
CA ILE A 140 -3.40 -14.80 21.19
C ILE A 140 -4.80 -14.57 21.79
N GLY A 141 -5.77 -15.45 21.51
CA GLY A 141 -7.16 -15.26 21.90
C GLY A 141 -7.86 -14.19 21.07
N GLU A 142 -8.88 -13.53 21.64
CA GLU A 142 -9.58 -12.42 20.98
C GLU A 142 -8.67 -11.19 20.94
N VAL A 143 -8.57 -10.53 19.78
CA VAL A 143 -7.85 -9.26 19.64
C VAL A 143 -8.63 -8.16 20.36
N LEU A 144 -8.02 -7.54 21.35
CA LEU A 144 -8.60 -6.47 22.17
C LEU A 144 -8.31 -5.09 21.57
N HIS A 145 -7.04 -4.83 21.27
CA HIS A 145 -6.64 -3.57 20.67
C HIS A 145 -5.31 -3.69 19.93
N CYS A 146 -5.10 -2.73 19.01
CA CYS A 146 -3.84 -2.54 18.31
C CYS A 146 -3.29 -1.14 18.56
N HIS A 147 -1.96 -1.02 18.50
CA HIS A 147 -1.27 0.27 18.51
C HIS A 147 -0.24 0.28 17.39
N SER A 148 -0.35 1.22 16.46
CA SER A 148 0.56 1.39 15.34
C SER A 148 1.29 2.71 15.42
N MET A 149 2.58 2.69 15.13
CA MET A 149 3.42 3.87 14.98
C MET A 149 4.12 3.84 13.63
N ARG A 150 4.08 4.97 12.93
CA ARG A 150 4.87 5.24 11.75
C ARG A 150 5.28 6.70 11.79
N ASN A 151 6.42 6.94 12.39
CA ASN A 151 6.85 8.29 12.67
C ASN A 151 8.37 8.45 12.55
N GLY A 152 8.80 9.69 12.42
CA GLY A 152 10.20 10.07 12.30
C GLY A 152 10.35 11.59 12.24
N TRP A 153 11.52 12.06 11.87
CA TRP A 153 11.79 13.49 11.72
C TRP A 153 12.17 13.83 10.29
N GLU A 154 11.44 14.75 9.68
CA GLU A 154 11.73 15.22 8.33
C GLU A 154 12.86 16.25 8.30
N LYS A 155 13.67 16.19 7.23
CA LYS A 155 14.72 17.19 6.92
C LYS A 155 14.26 18.07 5.76
N GLU A 156 14.78 19.30 5.72
CA GLU A 156 14.56 20.22 4.59
C GLU A 156 14.89 19.55 3.25
N GLN A 157 14.03 19.75 2.27
CA GLN A 157 14.21 19.25 0.91
C GLN A 157 14.73 20.37 0.00
N LYS A 158 15.56 20.02 -0.98
CA LYS A 158 16.00 20.96 -2.02
C LYS A 158 14.86 21.28 -2.99
N GLU A 159 14.09 20.28 -3.34
CA GLU A 159 12.91 20.34 -4.20
C GLU A 159 11.80 19.54 -3.56
N ILE A 160 10.62 20.13 -3.46
CA ILE A 160 9.46 19.46 -2.84
C ILE A 160 8.91 18.41 -3.80
N SER A 161 8.94 17.16 -3.36
CA SER A 161 8.29 16.06 -4.08
C SER A 161 6.76 16.24 -4.08
N TRP A 162 6.09 15.85 -5.17
CA TRP A 162 4.63 15.79 -5.25
C TRP A 162 3.99 15.01 -4.08
N LYS A 163 4.73 14.07 -3.51
CA LYS A 163 4.33 13.28 -2.33
C LYS A 163 4.06 14.11 -1.10
N LYS A 164 4.68 15.30 -1.00
CA LYS A 164 4.54 16.23 0.12
C LYS A 164 3.50 17.32 -0.12
N ILE A 165 2.75 17.23 -1.21
CA ILE A 165 1.67 18.15 -1.56
C ILE A 165 0.36 17.41 -1.37
N LYS A 166 -0.46 17.84 -0.40
CA LYS A 166 -1.73 17.18 -0.03
C LYS A 166 -2.68 16.98 -1.21
N GLU A 167 -2.80 17.99 -2.06
CA GLU A 167 -3.66 17.90 -3.25
C GLU A 167 -3.28 16.76 -4.19
N LEU A 168 -1.98 16.44 -4.28
CA LEU A 168 -1.45 15.42 -5.20
C LEU A 168 -1.33 14.03 -4.56
N SER A 169 -0.96 13.98 -3.28
CA SER A 169 -0.67 12.73 -2.57
C SER A 169 -1.81 12.25 -1.68
N GLY A 170 -2.73 13.13 -1.28
CA GLY A 170 -3.68 12.91 -0.21
C GLY A 170 -3.11 13.24 1.18
N GLY A 171 -1.83 13.62 1.25
CA GLY A 171 -1.10 13.85 2.49
C GLY A 171 -0.62 12.56 3.16
N HIS A 172 -0.01 12.72 4.32
CA HIS A 172 0.68 11.65 5.05
C HIS A 172 -0.19 10.40 5.29
N LEU A 173 -1.46 10.59 5.65
CA LEU A 173 -2.40 9.50 5.93
C LEU A 173 -2.65 8.60 4.72
N TYR A 174 -2.91 9.17 3.52
CA TYR A 174 -3.18 8.41 2.30
C TYR A 174 -1.90 7.83 1.70
N HIS A 175 -0.82 8.61 1.73
CA HIS A 175 0.46 8.16 1.21
C HIS A 175 0.99 6.93 1.98
N HIS A 176 0.76 6.90 3.30
CA HIS A 176 1.16 5.82 4.20
C HIS A 176 -0.03 4.97 4.67
N ILE A 177 -0.93 4.58 3.76
CA ILE A 177 -2.15 3.82 4.04
C ILE A 177 -1.90 2.39 4.57
N HIS A 178 -0.68 1.90 4.48
CA HIS A 178 -0.33 0.49 4.75
C HIS A 178 -0.72 -0.02 6.14
N GLU A 179 -0.42 0.75 7.21
CA GLU A 179 -0.70 0.33 8.58
C GLU A 179 -2.19 0.40 8.87
N LEU A 180 -2.92 1.32 8.24
CA LEU A 180 -4.37 1.39 8.33
C LEU A 180 -5.01 0.17 7.67
N ASP A 181 -4.56 -0.18 6.45
CA ASP A 181 -4.97 -1.38 5.73
C ASP A 181 -4.66 -2.65 6.54
N PHE A 182 -3.45 -2.78 7.09
CA PHE A 182 -3.07 -3.91 7.92
C PHE A 182 -3.94 -4.05 9.17
N ILE A 183 -4.26 -2.95 9.87
CA ILE A 183 -5.17 -3.00 11.03
C ILE A 183 -6.55 -3.46 10.60
N GLN A 184 -7.06 -3.00 9.46
CA GLN A 184 -8.36 -3.44 8.94
C GLN A 184 -8.33 -4.91 8.50
N PHE A 185 -7.22 -5.38 7.96
CA PHE A 185 -7.03 -6.78 7.61
C PHE A 185 -7.15 -7.72 8.83
N ILE A 186 -6.73 -7.29 10.03
CA ILE A 186 -6.79 -8.11 11.25
C ILE A 186 -8.01 -7.83 12.15
N MET A 187 -8.60 -6.63 12.10
CA MET A 187 -9.69 -6.21 12.99
C MET A 187 -11.02 -5.96 12.27
N GLY A 188 -11.02 -5.90 10.94
CA GLY A 188 -12.16 -5.46 10.13
C GLY A 188 -12.24 -3.93 10.01
N VAL A 189 -13.31 -3.45 9.39
CA VAL A 189 -13.54 -2.01 9.19
C VAL A 189 -14.07 -1.38 10.49
N PRO A 190 -13.54 -0.21 10.94
CA PRO A 190 -14.03 0.44 12.15
C PRO A 190 -15.42 1.03 11.95
N GLU A 191 -16.16 1.19 13.04
CA GLU A 191 -17.47 1.89 13.04
C GLU A 191 -17.33 3.40 13.15
N LYS A 192 -16.35 3.84 13.94
CA LYS A 192 -16.13 5.28 14.25
C LYS A 192 -14.65 5.57 14.34
N VAL A 193 -14.32 6.81 14.01
CA VAL A 193 -12.93 7.27 14.03
C VAL A 193 -12.82 8.65 14.66
N THR A 194 -11.63 8.93 15.21
CA THR A 194 -11.25 10.28 15.68
C THR A 194 -9.80 10.52 15.26
N MET A 195 -9.53 11.71 14.74
CA MET A 195 -8.18 12.16 14.42
C MET A 195 -7.98 13.59 14.91
N VAL A 196 -6.83 13.80 15.54
CA VAL A 196 -6.33 15.14 15.92
C VAL A 196 -4.91 15.29 15.43
N GLY A 197 -4.49 16.50 15.11
CA GLY A 197 -3.14 16.78 14.63
C GLY A 197 -3.07 17.95 13.67
N GLY A 198 -2.04 17.99 12.85
CA GLY A 198 -1.82 19.05 11.88
C GLY A 198 -0.35 19.17 11.48
N ASN A 199 -0.03 20.23 10.75
CA ASN A 199 1.36 20.62 10.45
C ASN A 199 1.87 21.52 11.58
N ILE A 200 2.67 20.96 12.50
CA ILE A 200 3.11 21.62 13.73
C ILE A 200 4.62 21.93 13.77
N ALA A 201 5.45 21.20 13.03
CA ALA A 201 6.91 21.31 13.09
C ALA A 201 7.54 21.72 11.76
N HIS A 202 6.99 21.29 10.63
CA HIS A 202 7.59 21.43 9.31
C HIS A 202 6.78 22.38 8.43
N GLN A 203 6.94 23.68 8.69
CA GLN A 203 6.26 24.73 7.96
C GLN A 203 7.21 25.43 6.98
N GLY A 204 6.69 25.86 5.84
CA GLY A 204 7.42 26.63 4.84
C GLY A 204 7.80 25.87 3.58
N GLU A 205 8.39 26.58 2.64
CA GLU A 205 8.59 26.16 1.25
C GLU A 205 9.46 24.89 1.06
N LYS A 206 10.18 24.46 2.10
CA LYS A 206 11.09 23.31 2.03
C LYS A 206 10.53 21.99 2.55
N PHE A 207 9.27 21.97 3.00
CA PHE A 207 8.66 20.80 3.63
C PHE A 207 7.37 20.33 2.96
N GLY A 208 6.71 21.17 2.17
CA GLY A 208 5.38 20.91 1.64
C GLY A 208 4.27 21.32 2.61
N ASP A 209 3.05 20.74 2.45
CA ASP A 209 1.86 21.14 3.20
C ASP A 209 1.18 19.97 3.93
N GLU A 210 1.87 18.83 4.08
CA GLU A 210 1.35 17.67 4.80
C GLU A 210 1.19 17.95 6.29
N ASP A 211 0.22 17.26 6.91
CA ASP A 211 0.14 17.17 8.37
C ASP A 211 1.27 16.28 8.87
N ASP A 212 2.13 16.81 9.72
CA ASP A 212 3.36 16.16 10.18
C ASP A 212 3.22 15.48 11.55
N ALA A 213 2.08 15.63 12.22
CA ALA A 213 1.71 14.92 13.43
C ALA A 213 0.22 14.58 13.43
N LEU A 214 -0.10 13.29 13.36
CA LEU A 214 -1.47 12.77 13.38
C LEU A 214 -1.61 11.72 14.49
N PHE A 215 -2.63 11.90 15.34
CA PHE A 215 -3.00 10.98 16.40
C PHE A 215 -4.42 10.47 16.14
N ILE A 216 -4.56 9.18 16.00
CA ILE A 216 -5.74 8.51 15.47
C ILE A 216 -6.28 7.50 16.46
N THR A 217 -7.59 7.42 16.57
CA THR A 217 -8.31 6.34 17.25
C THR A 217 -9.37 5.76 16.33
N LEU A 218 -9.37 4.44 16.19
CA LEU A 218 -10.37 3.63 15.48
C LEU A 218 -11.18 2.85 16.51
N GLU A 219 -12.51 2.91 16.42
CA GLU A 219 -13.43 2.15 17.28
C GLU A 219 -14.12 1.06 16.46
N PHE A 220 -13.96 -0.18 16.88
CA PHE A 220 -14.56 -1.37 16.26
C PHE A 220 -15.72 -1.90 17.09
N PRO A 221 -16.55 -2.81 16.53
CA PRO A 221 -17.56 -3.52 17.32
C PRO A 221 -16.97 -4.19 18.58
N ASN A 222 -17.82 -4.42 19.58
CA ASN A 222 -17.45 -5.13 20.83
C ASN A 222 -16.38 -4.41 21.68
N LYS A 223 -16.31 -3.08 21.61
CA LYS A 223 -15.36 -2.25 22.37
C LYS A 223 -13.90 -2.58 22.09
N ARG A 224 -13.58 -2.98 20.86
CA ARG A 224 -12.20 -3.11 20.40
C ARG A 224 -11.71 -1.78 19.85
N PHE A 225 -10.42 -1.52 19.93
CA PHE A 225 -9.83 -0.25 19.53
C PHE A 225 -8.53 -0.44 18.77
N ALA A 226 -8.22 0.52 17.90
CA ALA A 226 -6.85 0.71 17.44
C ALA A 226 -6.46 2.19 17.59
N THR A 227 -5.18 2.42 17.86
CA THR A 227 -4.59 3.76 17.85
C THR A 227 -3.43 3.79 16.88
N LEU A 228 -3.32 4.89 16.13
CA LEU A 228 -2.22 5.09 15.19
C LEU A 228 -1.58 6.46 15.47
N GLN A 229 -0.27 6.50 15.33
CA GLN A 229 0.53 7.71 15.43
C GLN A 229 1.36 7.86 14.14
N TYR A 230 1.04 8.86 13.34
CA TYR A 230 1.68 9.10 12.06
C TYR A 230 2.34 10.45 12.01
N GLY A 231 3.45 10.53 11.29
CA GLY A 231 4.00 11.80 10.89
C GLY A 231 5.50 11.91 10.96
N SER A 232 5.95 13.08 10.54
CA SER A 232 7.36 13.42 10.44
C SER A 232 7.84 14.43 11.50
N ALA A 233 7.00 14.75 12.50
CA ALA A 233 7.34 15.66 13.61
C ALA A 233 7.82 14.94 14.88
N PHE A 234 8.41 13.75 14.76
CA PHE A 234 8.83 12.92 15.87
C PHE A 234 10.35 12.71 15.86
N ARG A 235 11.06 13.25 16.84
CA ARG A 235 12.52 13.09 16.98
C ARG A 235 12.93 11.67 17.38
N TRP A 236 12.02 10.91 17.98
CA TRP A 236 12.22 9.50 18.26
C TRP A 236 11.43 8.67 17.26
N PRO A 237 12.09 8.14 16.22
CA PRO A 237 11.38 7.38 15.20
C PRO A 237 10.91 6.04 15.73
N ASP A 238 9.73 5.59 15.27
CA ASP A 238 9.18 4.26 15.52
C ASP A 238 8.35 3.83 14.31
N HIS A 239 8.52 2.58 13.89
CA HIS A 239 7.71 1.97 12.86
C HIS A 239 7.36 0.55 13.30
N SER A 240 6.25 0.43 14.02
CA SER A 240 5.81 -0.84 14.61
C SER A 240 4.31 -0.95 14.72
N VAL A 241 3.81 -2.19 14.85
CA VAL A 241 2.43 -2.48 15.23
C VAL A 241 2.43 -3.47 16.39
N LYS A 242 1.74 -3.12 17.48
CA LYS A 242 1.52 -3.97 18.65
C LYS A 242 0.07 -4.42 18.68
N ILE A 243 -0.15 -5.72 18.73
CA ILE A 243 -1.46 -6.35 18.77
C ILE A 243 -1.61 -7.03 20.14
N GLN A 244 -2.67 -6.70 20.86
CA GLN A 244 -2.95 -7.25 22.19
C GLN A 244 -4.19 -8.15 22.11
N GLY A 245 -4.04 -9.37 22.54
CA GLY A 245 -5.12 -10.34 22.66
C GLY A 245 -5.36 -10.78 24.09
N THR A 246 -6.42 -11.56 24.32
CA THR A 246 -6.80 -12.05 25.66
C THR A 246 -5.86 -13.10 26.22
N LYS A 247 -5.00 -13.73 25.40
CA LYS A 247 -4.09 -14.80 25.79
C LYS A 247 -2.63 -14.49 25.46
N GLY A 248 -2.36 -13.44 24.68
CA GLY A 248 -1.00 -13.10 24.28
C GLY A 248 -0.95 -11.81 23.48
N ALA A 249 0.23 -11.49 22.99
CA ALA A 249 0.47 -10.29 22.20
C ALA A 249 1.42 -10.56 21.04
N ILE A 250 1.33 -9.72 19.99
CA ILE A 250 2.25 -9.74 18.85
C ILE A 250 2.85 -8.35 18.68
N LEU A 251 4.16 -8.29 18.47
CA LEU A 251 4.87 -7.12 18.00
C LEU A 251 5.32 -7.38 16.55
N LEU A 252 4.85 -6.56 15.62
CA LEU A 252 5.41 -6.40 14.30
C LEU A 252 6.35 -5.20 14.33
N ASP A 253 7.66 -5.43 14.26
CA ASP A 253 8.66 -4.38 14.17
C ASP A 253 9.12 -4.22 12.73
N LEU A 254 8.99 -3.01 12.20
CA LEU A 254 9.29 -2.67 10.82
C LEU A 254 10.63 -1.92 10.68
N GLN A 255 11.32 -1.65 11.79
CA GLN A 255 12.64 -1.01 11.85
C GLN A 255 13.74 -1.97 12.30
N ASP A 256 13.63 -2.58 13.49
CA ASP A 256 14.47 -3.70 13.92
C ASP A 256 13.72 -5.00 13.59
N VAL A 257 13.80 -5.39 12.36
CA VAL A 257 12.78 -6.13 11.63
C VAL A 257 12.51 -7.51 12.20
N GLY A 258 11.22 -7.80 12.40
CA GLY A 258 10.73 -9.10 12.79
C GLY A 258 9.33 -9.10 13.36
N VAL A 259 8.83 -10.30 13.61
CA VAL A 259 7.57 -10.55 14.33
C VAL A 259 7.88 -11.27 15.61
N THR A 260 7.42 -10.75 16.74
CA THR A 260 7.56 -11.39 18.05
C THR A 260 6.18 -11.74 18.60
N LEU A 261 5.92 -13.03 18.83
CA LEU A 261 4.78 -13.54 19.56
C LEU A 261 5.14 -13.67 21.03
N LYS A 262 4.30 -13.15 21.93
CA LYS A 262 4.44 -13.28 23.36
C LYS A 262 3.22 -13.98 23.97
N ILE A 263 3.44 -15.12 24.62
CA ILE A 263 2.44 -15.83 25.39
C ILE A 263 3.02 -16.03 26.80
N ASP A 264 2.36 -15.47 27.82
CA ASP A 264 2.88 -15.38 29.18
C ASP A 264 4.29 -14.79 29.21
N ASP A 265 5.28 -15.51 29.75
CA ASP A 265 6.70 -15.09 29.83
C ASP A 265 7.54 -15.60 28.64
N LYS A 266 6.94 -16.26 27.66
CA LYS A 266 7.65 -16.83 26.50
C LYS A 266 7.51 -15.94 25.29
N GLU A 267 8.63 -15.76 24.59
CA GLU A 267 8.66 -15.05 23.31
C GLU A 267 9.16 -15.98 22.21
N GLU A 268 8.48 -15.92 21.06
CA GLU A 268 8.89 -16.60 19.84
C GLU A 268 9.02 -15.57 18.72
N LYS A 269 10.10 -15.66 17.93
CA LYS A 269 10.40 -14.72 16.84
C LYS A 269 10.26 -15.38 15.49
N PHE A 270 9.69 -14.64 14.56
CA PHE A 270 9.49 -15.03 13.17
C PHE A 270 10.08 -13.98 12.24
N LEU A 271 10.49 -14.42 11.04
CA LEU A 271 10.92 -13.50 9.99
C LEU A 271 9.72 -12.68 9.50
N LEU A 272 9.97 -11.43 9.14
CA LEU A 272 9.00 -10.58 8.47
C LEU A 272 8.96 -10.89 6.97
N HIS A 273 10.12 -11.03 6.31
CA HIS A 273 10.25 -11.32 4.90
C HIS A 273 10.52 -12.81 4.64
N ARG A 274 10.88 -13.16 3.40
CA ARG A 274 11.12 -14.55 2.98
C ARG A 274 12.35 -15.16 3.63
N THR A 275 13.38 -14.33 3.82
CA THR A 275 14.69 -14.76 4.32
C THR A 275 15.21 -13.82 5.39
N LYS A 276 16.12 -14.34 6.22
CA LYS A 276 16.83 -13.52 7.20
C LYS A 276 17.66 -12.41 6.54
N GLU A 277 18.18 -12.64 5.35
CA GLU A 277 18.95 -11.64 4.60
C GLU A 277 18.09 -10.45 4.20
N GLU A 278 16.84 -10.69 3.78
CA GLU A 278 15.87 -9.62 3.49
C GLU A 278 15.54 -8.83 4.78
N ASP A 279 15.35 -9.50 5.92
CA ASP A 279 15.12 -8.83 7.21
C ASP A 279 16.33 -8.00 7.64
N ASP A 280 17.56 -8.55 7.53
CA ASP A 280 18.79 -7.85 7.85
C ASP A 280 19.03 -6.65 6.93
N ASP A 281 18.70 -6.76 5.64
CA ASP A 281 18.80 -5.65 4.67
C ASP A 281 17.85 -4.50 5.05
N ARG A 282 16.61 -4.81 5.42
CA ARG A 282 15.65 -3.81 5.87
C ARG A 282 16.08 -3.17 7.19
N THR A 283 16.48 -3.96 8.18
CA THR A 283 17.00 -3.47 9.47
C THR A 283 18.16 -2.52 9.24
N ARG A 284 19.13 -2.87 8.41
CA ARG A 284 20.29 -2.03 8.08
C ARG A 284 19.90 -0.69 7.46
N ILE A 285 18.87 -0.68 6.62
CA ILE A 285 18.38 0.54 5.96
C ILE A 285 17.62 1.44 6.94
N TYR A 286 16.75 0.87 7.76
CA TYR A 286 15.85 1.64 8.62
C TYR A 286 16.39 1.91 10.02
N LYS A 287 17.28 1.08 10.55
CA LYS A 287 17.91 1.29 11.87
C LYS A 287 18.87 2.47 11.81
N GLY A 288 18.47 3.58 12.39
CA GLY A 288 19.24 4.82 12.37
C GLY A 288 18.79 5.82 11.31
N LEU A 289 17.76 5.50 10.49
CA LEU A 289 17.07 6.52 9.74
C LEU A 289 16.27 7.39 10.70
N GLU A 290 16.58 8.67 10.72
CA GLU A 290 15.76 9.68 11.40
C GLU A 290 14.52 10.01 10.60
N MET A 291 14.43 9.53 9.36
CA MET A 291 13.42 9.91 8.36
C MET A 291 12.55 8.72 7.97
N ASP A 292 11.29 9.01 7.64
CA ASP A 292 10.46 8.10 6.87
C ASP A 292 11.14 7.79 5.51
N GLY A 293 11.27 6.51 5.16
CA GLY A 293 11.94 6.05 3.94
C GLY A 293 11.28 6.48 2.61
N ALA A 294 10.16 7.20 2.64
CA ALA A 294 9.41 7.64 1.46
C ALA A 294 10.24 8.47 0.45
N ILE A 295 11.28 9.15 0.91
CA ILE A 295 12.14 10.01 0.08
C ILE A 295 13.24 9.23 -0.64
N MET A 296 13.54 8.01 -0.21
CA MET A 296 14.61 7.18 -0.80
C MET A 296 14.28 6.65 -2.19
N TYR A 297 13.01 6.59 -2.52
CA TYR A 297 12.50 6.01 -3.76
C TYR A 297 12.02 7.10 -4.70
N GLY A 298 12.71 7.35 -5.78
CA GLY A 298 12.27 8.44 -6.66
C GLY A 298 12.73 8.35 -8.10
N LYS A 299 13.69 7.46 -8.41
CA LYS A 299 14.26 7.36 -9.75
C LYS A 299 14.12 5.96 -10.32
N PRO A 300 13.67 5.80 -11.59
CA PRO A 300 13.43 4.50 -12.20
C PRO A 300 14.69 3.63 -12.38
N ASP A 301 15.87 4.24 -12.37
CA ASP A 301 17.17 3.56 -12.46
C ASP A 301 17.72 3.04 -11.13
N ARG A 302 17.11 3.38 -10.00
CA ARG A 302 17.54 2.86 -8.69
C ARG A 302 17.08 1.42 -8.50
N ILE A 303 18.01 0.58 -8.05
CA ILE A 303 17.72 -0.80 -7.65
C ILE A 303 17.00 -0.78 -6.29
N PRO A 304 15.85 -1.46 -6.13
CA PRO A 304 15.18 -1.58 -4.85
C PRO A 304 16.04 -2.34 -3.85
N PRO A 305 15.90 -2.06 -2.54
CA PRO A 305 16.43 -2.92 -1.50
C PRO A 305 15.97 -4.37 -1.68
N LEU A 306 16.78 -5.32 -1.20
CA LEU A 306 16.50 -6.75 -1.36
C LEU A 306 15.12 -7.13 -0.82
N TRP A 307 14.78 -6.66 0.40
CA TRP A 307 13.49 -6.92 1.02
C TRP A 307 12.31 -6.36 0.20
N LEU A 308 12.46 -5.15 -0.38
CA LEU A 308 11.40 -4.54 -1.17
C LEU A 308 11.21 -5.26 -2.50
N HIS A 309 12.31 -5.62 -3.17
CA HIS A 309 12.25 -6.43 -4.38
C HIS A 309 11.51 -7.75 -4.11
N GLY A 310 11.85 -8.44 -3.00
CA GLY A 310 11.24 -9.71 -2.65
C GLY A 310 9.73 -9.65 -2.44
N ILE A 311 9.22 -8.63 -1.74
CA ILE A 311 7.76 -8.52 -1.54
C ILE A 311 7.02 -8.08 -2.81
N MET A 312 7.63 -7.22 -3.65
CA MET A 312 7.06 -6.85 -4.96
C MET A 312 7.02 -8.06 -5.91
N GLU A 313 8.04 -8.92 -5.88
CA GLU A 313 8.07 -10.17 -6.63
C GLU A 313 6.90 -11.08 -6.23
N MET A 314 6.71 -11.33 -4.93
CA MET A 314 5.57 -12.12 -4.42
C MET A 314 4.21 -11.52 -4.82
N GLU A 315 4.09 -10.21 -4.80
CA GLU A 315 2.87 -9.50 -5.19
C GLU A 315 2.56 -9.69 -6.69
N MET A 316 3.56 -9.57 -7.56
CA MET A 316 3.40 -9.77 -9.00
C MET A 316 3.19 -11.24 -9.37
N GLU A 317 3.86 -12.17 -8.70
CA GLU A 317 3.60 -13.60 -8.84
C GLU A 317 2.16 -13.96 -8.46
N PHE A 318 1.65 -13.40 -7.37
CA PHE A 318 0.28 -13.60 -6.94
C PHE A 318 -0.74 -13.08 -7.99
N LEU A 319 -0.56 -11.85 -8.48
CA LEU A 319 -1.38 -11.29 -9.56
C LEU A 319 -1.32 -12.18 -10.79
N HIS A 320 -0.13 -12.56 -11.24
CA HIS A 320 0.07 -13.36 -12.44
C HIS A 320 -0.62 -14.71 -12.35
N ASN A 321 -0.48 -15.40 -11.21
CA ASN A 321 -1.14 -16.68 -10.95
C ASN A 321 -2.67 -16.53 -10.93
N ALA A 322 -3.21 -15.46 -10.32
CA ALA A 322 -4.64 -15.16 -10.33
C ALA A 322 -5.16 -14.97 -11.77
N LEU A 323 -4.41 -14.26 -12.62
CA LEU A 323 -4.76 -14.03 -14.03
C LEU A 323 -4.67 -15.31 -14.87
N GLN A 324 -3.83 -16.26 -14.47
CA GLN A 324 -3.75 -17.59 -15.08
C GLN A 324 -4.86 -18.54 -14.62
N GLY A 325 -5.71 -18.13 -13.66
CA GLY A 325 -6.83 -18.90 -13.14
C GLY A 325 -6.47 -19.80 -11.97
N ALA A 326 -5.40 -19.51 -11.23
CA ALA A 326 -5.10 -20.22 -9.98
C ALA A 326 -6.24 -20.03 -8.96
N GLU A 327 -6.43 -21.04 -8.12
CA GLU A 327 -7.34 -20.94 -6.96
C GLU A 327 -6.77 -19.92 -5.96
N ILE A 328 -7.64 -19.01 -5.50
CA ILE A 328 -7.29 -17.93 -4.59
C ILE A 328 -8.00 -18.14 -3.26
N ASP A 329 -7.25 -18.06 -2.18
CA ASP A 329 -7.81 -18.11 -0.83
C ASP A 329 -8.80 -16.95 -0.62
N GLU A 330 -9.92 -17.22 0.02
CA GLU A 330 -11.01 -16.25 0.23
C GLU A 330 -10.54 -14.95 0.91
N GLU A 331 -9.54 -15.03 1.79
CA GLU A 331 -8.97 -13.84 2.47
C GLU A 331 -8.33 -12.82 1.53
N PHE A 332 -7.93 -13.23 0.30
CA PHE A 332 -7.34 -12.36 -0.71
C PHE A 332 -8.35 -11.81 -1.74
N ILE A 333 -9.60 -12.27 -1.73
CA ILE A 333 -10.63 -11.76 -2.64
C ILE A 333 -10.80 -10.24 -2.51
N PRO A 334 -10.87 -9.64 -1.29
CA PRO A 334 -10.99 -8.19 -1.13
C PRO A 334 -9.80 -7.39 -1.67
N LEU A 335 -8.62 -8.01 -1.80
CA LEU A 335 -7.45 -7.40 -2.44
C LEU A 335 -7.58 -7.43 -3.97
N LEU A 336 -8.12 -8.51 -4.54
CA LEU A 336 -8.30 -8.73 -5.98
C LEU A 336 -9.52 -8.05 -6.59
N ASP A 337 -10.45 -7.54 -5.79
CA ASP A 337 -11.63 -6.78 -6.23
C ASP A 337 -11.59 -5.31 -5.81
N GLY A 338 -10.49 -4.88 -5.15
CA GLY A 338 -10.25 -3.51 -4.69
C GLY A 338 -11.01 -3.10 -3.43
N THR A 339 -11.86 -3.97 -2.86
CA THR A 339 -12.73 -3.59 -1.72
C THR A 339 -11.92 -3.32 -0.45
N ALA A 340 -10.84 -4.07 -0.18
CA ALA A 340 -9.96 -3.80 0.96
C ALA A 340 -9.34 -2.39 0.88
N ALA A 341 -8.84 -2.01 -0.30
CA ALA A 341 -8.27 -0.69 -0.52
C ALA A 341 -9.33 0.42 -0.41
N ARG A 342 -10.53 0.23 -0.99
CA ARG A 342 -11.65 1.18 -0.83
C ARG A 342 -12.01 1.38 0.63
N ASP A 343 -12.08 0.34 1.42
CA ASP A 343 -12.46 0.42 2.84
C ASP A 343 -11.38 1.14 3.67
N SER A 344 -10.11 0.99 3.29
CA SER A 344 -9.00 1.77 3.86
C SER A 344 -9.13 3.26 3.52
N ILE A 345 -9.51 3.61 2.29
CA ILE A 345 -9.75 5.00 1.88
C ILE A 345 -11.01 5.56 2.55
N LEU A 346 -12.10 4.78 2.69
CA LEU A 346 -13.28 5.19 3.46
C LEU A 346 -12.91 5.61 4.89
N THR A 347 -12.05 4.83 5.52
CA THR A 347 -11.56 5.14 6.87
C THR A 347 -10.68 6.39 6.89
N ALA A 348 -9.81 6.56 5.88
CA ALA A 348 -8.98 7.77 5.74
C ALA A 348 -9.83 9.03 5.50
N ASP A 349 -10.88 8.95 4.66
CA ASP A 349 -11.84 10.04 4.44
C ASP A 349 -12.56 10.40 5.74
N ALA A 350 -13.02 9.40 6.52
CA ALA A 350 -13.66 9.62 7.81
C ALA A 350 -12.72 10.26 8.84
N LEU A 351 -11.44 9.87 8.84
CA LEU A 351 -10.40 10.48 9.68
C LEU A 351 -10.14 11.94 9.28
N THR A 352 -10.01 12.21 7.99
CA THR A 352 -9.84 13.56 7.46
C THR A 352 -11.03 14.45 7.86
N LYS A 353 -12.26 13.94 7.72
CA LYS A 353 -13.47 14.63 8.18
C LYS A 353 -13.45 14.87 9.69
N SER A 354 -13.00 13.89 10.48
CA SER A 354 -12.87 14.04 11.94
C SER A 354 -11.92 15.18 12.33
N LEU A 355 -10.78 15.29 11.65
CA LEU A 355 -9.82 16.38 11.87
C LEU A 355 -10.39 17.73 11.48
N GLN A 356 -11.10 17.82 10.35
CA GLN A 356 -11.68 19.07 9.84
C GLN A 356 -12.84 19.58 10.69
N GLU A 357 -13.68 18.67 11.21
CA GLU A 357 -14.88 19.00 11.98
C GLU A 357 -14.65 18.96 13.50
N ASP A 358 -13.44 18.64 13.95
CA ASP A 358 -13.05 18.53 15.37
C ASP A 358 -14.03 17.66 16.20
N ARG A 359 -14.39 16.50 15.63
CA ARG A 359 -15.31 15.54 16.26
C ARG A 359 -15.06 14.10 15.84
N LYS A 360 -15.64 13.19 16.62
CA LYS A 360 -15.76 11.78 16.21
C LYS A 360 -16.71 11.66 15.01
N VAL A 361 -16.31 10.85 14.02
CA VAL A 361 -17.08 10.57 12.79
C VAL A 361 -17.42 9.08 12.72
N LYS A 362 -18.66 8.76 12.33
CA LYS A 362 -19.06 7.39 11.96
C LYS A 362 -18.77 7.17 10.48
N LEU A 363 -18.23 6.01 10.11
CA LEU A 363 -18.00 5.70 8.70
C LEU A 363 -19.28 5.73 7.88
N SER A 364 -20.42 5.36 8.47
CA SER A 364 -21.73 5.43 7.82
C SER A 364 -22.18 6.84 7.40
N GLU A 365 -21.48 7.89 7.83
CA GLU A 365 -21.74 9.28 7.39
C GLU A 365 -21.16 9.56 5.98
N LEU A 366 -20.31 8.66 5.45
CA LEU A 366 -19.66 8.82 4.15
C LEU A 366 -20.19 7.82 3.09
N LEU A 367 -21.05 6.88 3.50
CA LEU A 367 -21.75 5.92 2.63
C LEU A 367 -23.07 6.53 2.13
#